data_c315845598e51002a5a8361e2829a1b3
#
_entry.id   c315845598e51002a5a8361e2829a1b3
#
_cell.length_a   1.000
_cell.length_b   1.000
_cell.length_c   1.000
_cell.angle_alpha   90.00
_cell.angle_beta   90.00
_cell.angle_gamma   90.00
#
_symmetry.space_group_name_H-M   'P 1'
#
loop_
_entity.id
_entity.type
_entity.pdbx_description
1 polymer ?
#
loop_
_entity_poly.entity_id
_entity_poly.type
_entity_poly.pdbx_seq_one_letter_code
_entity_poly.pdbx_strand_id
1 'polypeptide(L)'
;MSRELFAPLVRACRTVDHTYVFHRKGSVWGFVKLIREIRQTQFDWVLDLQGLFRSGVLCLCSRAKNKAGRSDAREGARWFYPLKANLPQKGSEAHALEILMEFKRLFDKQPDGLKPLTFDTTLSESNRKPLCDPPLKRLMIFPESRRTEKEWPFFQELTGMLLQQSPNLQLVWVGTSPIQPTFHAAPHVQSNRFVNLSGSTGIEELPALIGSADLVLANDSGPMHLAAAMEKEVVALFGPTNPNQYGPWGQFHNVLTAPDGDLAKLTTEQVGKTLMQKL
;
A
#
# COMPACT_ATOMS: atom_id res chain seq x y z
N MET A 1 15.79 -2.33 -5.18
CA MET A 1 16.16 -1.19 -4.29
C MET A 1 14.92 -0.58 -3.67
N SER A 2 14.96 -0.27 -2.40
CA SER A 2 13.86 0.35 -1.65
C SER A 2 14.36 1.55 -0.83
N ARG A 3 13.44 2.49 -0.52
CA ARG A 3 13.74 3.53 0.47
C ARG A 3 13.80 2.91 1.86
N GLU A 4 14.60 3.53 2.76
CA GLU A 4 14.80 3.07 4.14
C GLU A 4 13.49 2.74 4.87
N LEU A 5 12.47 3.62 4.76
CA LEU A 5 11.18 3.45 5.41
C LEU A 5 10.46 2.16 4.98
N PHE A 6 10.59 1.75 3.72
CA PHE A 6 9.88 0.59 3.16
C PHE A 6 10.76 -0.67 3.10
N ALA A 7 12.04 -0.55 3.45
CA ALA A 7 12.96 -1.67 3.35
C ALA A 7 12.56 -2.89 4.20
N PRO A 8 12.03 -2.74 5.44
CA PRO A 8 11.56 -3.89 6.22
C PRO A 8 10.43 -4.65 5.53
N LEU A 9 9.42 -3.92 5.01
CA LEU A 9 8.31 -4.54 4.26
C LEU A 9 8.80 -5.26 2.99
N VAL A 10 9.72 -4.64 2.23
CA VAL A 10 10.25 -5.23 0.99
C VAL A 10 11.07 -6.49 1.30
N ARG A 11 11.85 -6.50 2.39
CA ARG A 11 12.62 -7.68 2.83
C ARG A 11 11.73 -8.85 3.25
N ALA A 12 10.56 -8.55 3.81
CA ALA A 12 9.59 -9.56 4.20
C ALA A 12 8.84 -10.18 3.01
N CYS A 13 8.91 -9.58 1.82
CA CYS A 13 8.27 -10.10 0.63
C CYS A 13 9.01 -11.34 0.11
N ARG A 14 8.32 -12.49 0.01
CA ARG A 14 8.92 -13.79 -0.39
C ARG A 14 9.52 -13.81 -1.78
N THR A 15 9.14 -12.88 -2.65
CA THR A 15 9.66 -12.79 -4.01
C THR A 15 10.91 -11.90 -4.11
N VAL A 16 11.43 -11.42 -2.98
CA VAL A 16 12.59 -10.51 -2.92
C VAL A 16 13.74 -11.18 -2.18
N ASP A 17 14.78 -11.55 -2.90
CA ASP A 17 15.98 -12.19 -2.32
C ASP A 17 16.89 -11.20 -1.60
N HIS A 18 17.03 -9.97 -2.15
CA HIS A 18 17.92 -8.95 -1.59
C HIS A 18 17.36 -7.54 -1.75
N THR A 19 17.57 -6.69 -0.75
CA THR A 19 17.11 -5.31 -0.74
C THR A 19 18.24 -4.31 -0.53
N TYR A 20 18.60 -3.57 -1.58
CA TYR A 20 19.47 -2.41 -1.47
C TYR A 20 18.68 -1.21 -0.92
N VAL A 21 19.21 -0.56 0.11
CA VAL A 21 18.52 0.54 0.80
C VAL A 21 19.02 1.89 0.29
N PHE A 22 18.07 2.73 -0.13
CA PHE A 22 18.33 4.09 -0.54
C PHE A 22 17.89 5.09 0.54
N HIS A 23 18.83 5.87 1.05
CA HIS A 23 18.58 6.94 2.02
C HIS A 23 18.28 8.26 1.31
N ARG A 24 17.02 8.73 1.40
CA ARG A 24 16.57 9.94 0.69
C ARG A 24 17.33 11.20 1.09
N LYS A 25 17.68 11.32 2.37
CA LYS A 25 18.46 12.44 2.94
C LYS A 25 19.95 12.09 3.06
N GLY A 26 20.40 11.02 2.40
CA GLY A 26 21.78 10.57 2.44
C GLY A 26 22.72 11.53 1.68
N SER A 27 24.00 11.49 2.04
CA SER A 27 25.06 12.25 1.37
C SER A 27 25.34 11.72 -0.05
N VAL A 28 26.00 12.52 -0.86
CA VAL A 28 26.52 12.09 -2.19
C VAL A 28 27.43 10.85 -2.02
N TRP A 29 28.24 10.80 -0.99
CA TRP A 29 29.10 9.65 -0.69
C TRP A 29 28.29 8.40 -0.37
N GLY A 30 27.16 8.53 0.34
CA GLY A 30 26.21 7.42 0.57
C GLY A 30 25.63 6.89 -0.74
N PHE A 31 25.33 7.78 -1.70
CA PHE A 31 24.84 7.38 -3.01
C PHE A 31 25.94 6.66 -3.83
N VAL A 32 27.19 7.15 -3.80
CA VAL A 32 28.33 6.48 -4.43
C VAL A 32 28.59 5.11 -3.81
N LYS A 33 28.47 5.00 -2.47
CA LYS A 33 28.59 3.71 -1.77
C LYS A 33 27.52 2.73 -2.27
N LEU A 34 26.27 3.16 -2.37
CA LEU A 34 25.18 2.35 -2.90
C LEU A 34 25.45 1.87 -4.35
N ILE A 35 25.96 2.76 -5.22
CA ILE A 35 26.36 2.37 -6.58
C ILE A 35 27.44 1.28 -6.53
N ARG A 36 28.47 1.42 -5.68
CA ARG A 36 29.53 0.42 -5.54
C ARG A 36 28.97 -0.92 -5.06
N GLU A 37 28.07 -0.91 -4.10
CA GLU A 37 27.41 -2.09 -3.57
C GLU A 37 26.58 -2.81 -4.67
N ILE A 38 25.74 -2.10 -5.40
CA ILE A 38 24.96 -2.64 -6.53
C ILE A 38 25.89 -3.24 -7.60
N ARG A 39 27.04 -2.61 -7.85
CA ARG A 39 28.01 -3.09 -8.85
C ARG A 39 28.75 -4.37 -8.45
N GLN A 40 28.66 -4.80 -7.21
CA GLN A 40 29.24 -6.10 -6.77
C GLN A 40 28.46 -7.29 -7.35
N THR A 41 27.20 -7.08 -7.68
CA THR A 41 26.34 -8.10 -8.28
C THR A 41 26.22 -7.87 -9.79
N GLN A 42 26.34 -8.95 -10.58
CA GLN A 42 26.01 -8.94 -11.99
C GLN A 42 24.56 -9.38 -12.16
N PHE A 43 23.77 -8.54 -12.81
CA PHE A 43 22.36 -8.80 -13.06
C PHE A 43 22.13 -9.17 -14.53
N ASP A 44 21.16 -10.03 -14.81
CA ASP A 44 20.69 -10.23 -16.17
C ASP A 44 19.85 -9.05 -16.64
N TRP A 45 18.99 -8.51 -15.75
CA TRP A 45 18.15 -7.37 -15.99
C TRP A 45 18.17 -6.37 -14.84
N VAL A 46 18.16 -5.08 -15.17
CA VAL A 46 17.84 -4.00 -14.23
C VAL A 46 16.69 -3.18 -14.81
N LEU A 47 15.60 -3.09 -14.07
CA LEU A 47 14.39 -2.39 -14.45
C LEU A 47 14.20 -1.16 -13.56
N ASP A 48 14.17 0.03 -14.15
CA ASP A 48 13.81 1.25 -13.43
C ASP A 48 12.32 1.55 -13.57
N LEU A 49 11.55 1.11 -12.57
CA LEU A 49 10.10 1.31 -12.49
C LEU A 49 9.73 2.72 -12.03
N GLN A 50 10.68 3.48 -11.46
CA GLN A 50 10.43 4.81 -10.93
C GLN A 50 10.55 5.89 -12.00
N GLY A 51 11.56 5.81 -12.87
CA GLY A 51 11.78 6.74 -13.98
C GLY A 51 12.18 8.16 -13.56
N LEU A 52 13.00 8.30 -12.50
CA LEU A 52 13.56 9.59 -12.06
C LEU A 52 15.07 9.61 -12.24
N PHE A 53 15.68 10.82 -12.29
CA PHE A 53 17.12 10.97 -12.50
C PHE A 53 17.97 10.04 -11.64
N ARG A 54 17.71 10.02 -10.32
CA ARG A 54 18.49 9.19 -9.38
C ARG A 54 18.38 7.69 -9.64
N SER A 55 17.18 7.20 -9.91
CA SER A 55 16.97 5.78 -10.22
C SER A 55 17.56 5.42 -11.59
N GLY A 56 17.49 6.33 -12.55
CA GLY A 56 18.12 6.18 -13.85
C GLY A 56 19.66 6.08 -13.76
N VAL A 57 20.29 6.92 -12.92
CA VAL A 57 21.75 6.82 -12.66
C VAL A 57 22.13 5.47 -12.06
N LEU A 58 21.33 4.95 -11.09
CA LEU A 58 21.58 3.63 -10.51
C LEU A 58 21.42 2.52 -11.55
N CYS A 59 20.41 2.60 -12.40
CA CYS A 59 20.23 1.68 -13.53
C CYS A 59 21.43 1.74 -14.49
N LEU A 60 21.84 2.93 -14.91
CA LEU A 60 22.98 3.15 -15.80
C LEU A 60 24.27 2.57 -15.21
N CYS A 61 24.57 2.84 -13.94
CA CYS A 61 25.78 2.45 -13.24
C CYS A 61 25.79 0.97 -12.84
N SER A 62 24.67 0.26 -12.87
CA SER A 62 24.60 -1.17 -12.52
C SER A 62 25.39 -2.04 -13.48
N ARG A 63 25.81 -3.22 -13.00
CA ARG A 63 26.39 -4.27 -13.85
C ARG A 63 25.27 -5.20 -14.32
N ALA A 64 24.59 -4.81 -15.40
CA ALA A 64 23.51 -5.61 -15.98
C ALA A 64 23.72 -5.83 -17.48
N LYS A 65 23.34 -7.02 -17.96
CA LYS A 65 23.31 -7.32 -19.40
C LYS A 65 22.26 -6.47 -20.13
N ASN A 66 21.09 -6.36 -19.50
CA ASN A 66 19.96 -5.61 -20.03
C ASN A 66 19.52 -4.55 -19.03
N LYS A 67 19.22 -3.36 -19.53
CA LYS A 67 18.77 -2.23 -18.70
C LYS A 67 17.54 -1.61 -19.35
N ALA A 68 16.49 -1.47 -18.60
CA ALA A 68 15.25 -0.89 -19.11
C ALA A 68 14.64 0.09 -18.09
N GLY A 69 13.94 1.07 -18.61
CA GLY A 69 13.17 2.01 -17.84
C GLY A 69 11.89 2.41 -18.54
N ARG A 70 11.13 3.29 -17.92
CA ARG A 70 9.87 3.81 -18.45
C ARG A 70 10.14 4.75 -19.64
N SER A 71 9.32 4.68 -20.69
CA SER A 71 9.41 5.60 -21.83
C SER A 71 9.01 7.04 -21.47
N ASP A 72 8.14 7.21 -20.45
CA ASP A 72 7.68 8.48 -19.89
C ASP A 72 8.53 8.96 -18.68
N ALA A 73 9.73 8.39 -18.50
CA ALA A 73 10.63 8.78 -17.43
C ALA A 73 10.96 10.28 -17.47
N ARG A 74 11.01 10.89 -16.29
CA ARG A 74 11.19 12.33 -16.10
C ARG A 74 12.63 12.69 -15.72
N GLU A 75 12.90 13.97 -15.54
CA GLU A 75 14.20 14.49 -15.08
C GLU A 75 15.38 14.03 -15.97
N GLY A 76 15.15 13.74 -17.25
CA GLY A 76 16.18 13.24 -18.17
C GLY A 76 16.52 11.74 -18.01
N ALA A 77 15.89 11.01 -17.09
CA ALA A 77 16.21 9.61 -16.85
C ALA A 77 16.00 8.71 -18.08
N ARG A 78 15.08 9.08 -18.97
CA ARG A 78 14.81 8.34 -20.23
C ARG A 78 16.05 8.12 -21.11
N TRP A 79 17.06 8.96 -20.97
CA TRP A 79 18.31 8.87 -21.73
C TRP A 79 19.29 7.82 -21.19
N PHE A 80 19.04 7.34 -19.97
CA PHE A 80 19.87 6.32 -19.35
C PHE A 80 19.47 4.87 -19.71
N TYR A 81 18.34 4.69 -20.40
CA TYR A 81 17.82 3.36 -20.72
C TYR A 81 18.01 3.00 -22.19
N PRO A 82 18.79 1.94 -22.51
CA PRO A 82 18.85 1.40 -23.86
C PRO A 82 17.51 0.78 -24.27
N LEU A 83 16.78 0.15 -23.33
CA LEU A 83 15.46 -0.42 -23.57
C LEU A 83 14.40 0.39 -22.81
N LYS A 84 13.21 0.52 -23.40
CA LYS A 84 12.12 1.28 -22.79
C LYS A 84 10.82 0.48 -22.83
N ALA A 85 10.15 0.38 -21.67
CA ALA A 85 8.77 -0.03 -21.61
C ALA A 85 7.87 1.12 -22.09
N ASN A 86 7.08 0.89 -23.11
CA ASN A 86 6.14 1.88 -23.62
C ASN A 86 4.97 2.06 -22.68
N LEU A 87 4.25 3.16 -22.83
CA LEU A 87 2.99 3.33 -22.12
C LEU A 87 1.91 2.40 -22.72
N PRO A 88 0.94 1.98 -21.89
CA PRO A 88 -0.24 1.27 -22.40
C PRO A 88 -1.08 2.18 -23.31
N GLN A 89 -2.09 1.62 -23.98
CA GLN A 89 -2.91 2.35 -24.95
C GLN A 89 -3.55 3.62 -24.37
N LYS A 90 -3.92 3.63 -23.08
CA LYS A 90 -4.44 4.81 -22.36
C LYS A 90 -3.37 5.85 -21.99
N GLY A 91 -2.12 5.61 -22.35
CA GLY A 91 -1.02 6.51 -22.03
C GLY A 91 -0.79 6.67 -20.52
N SER A 92 -0.52 7.90 -20.10
CA SER A 92 -0.30 8.27 -18.68
C SER A 92 -1.58 8.27 -17.83
N GLU A 93 -2.77 8.14 -18.44
CA GLU A 93 -4.06 8.04 -17.75
C GLU A 93 -4.39 6.62 -17.31
N ALA A 94 -3.62 5.65 -17.78
CA ALA A 94 -3.75 4.27 -17.36
C ALA A 94 -3.49 4.11 -15.86
N HIS A 95 -3.99 3.02 -15.29
CA HIS A 95 -3.68 2.68 -13.91
C HIS A 95 -2.17 2.54 -13.70
N ALA A 96 -1.67 2.98 -12.53
CA ALA A 96 -0.23 2.95 -12.24
C ALA A 96 0.40 1.57 -12.43
N LEU A 97 -0.31 0.49 -12.08
CA LEU A 97 0.16 -0.89 -12.30
C LEU A 97 0.11 -1.29 -13.79
N GLU A 98 -0.86 -0.85 -14.58
CA GLU A 98 -0.88 -1.13 -16.04
C GLU A 98 0.39 -0.58 -16.70
N ILE A 99 0.80 0.64 -16.31
CA ILE A 99 2.04 1.24 -16.80
C ILE A 99 3.26 0.38 -16.43
N LEU A 100 3.31 -0.14 -15.21
CA LEU A 100 4.40 -1.00 -14.77
C LEU A 100 4.36 -2.40 -15.40
N MET A 101 3.19 -2.93 -15.68
CA MET A 101 3.04 -4.23 -16.33
C MET A 101 3.54 -4.24 -17.77
N GLU A 102 3.64 -3.09 -18.44
CA GLU A 102 4.21 -3.01 -19.79
C GLU A 102 5.68 -3.48 -19.86
N PHE A 103 6.40 -3.47 -18.73
CA PHE A 103 7.73 -4.09 -18.66
C PHE A 103 7.72 -5.59 -18.97
N LYS A 104 6.59 -6.28 -18.80
CA LYS A 104 6.47 -7.72 -19.12
C LYS A 104 6.66 -7.99 -20.62
N ARG A 105 6.33 -7.02 -21.48
CA ARG A 105 6.54 -7.12 -22.94
C ARG A 105 8.02 -7.23 -23.33
N LEU A 106 8.92 -6.73 -22.48
CA LEU A 106 10.37 -6.88 -22.69
C LEU A 106 10.84 -8.34 -22.54
N PHE A 107 9.96 -9.21 -22.04
CA PHE A 107 10.18 -10.63 -21.84
C PHE A 107 9.22 -11.49 -22.71
N ASP A 108 8.64 -10.90 -23.76
CA ASP A 108 7.65 -11.52 -24.64
C ASP A 108 6.40 -12.06 -23.88
N LYS A 109 6.03 -11.35 -22.79
CA LYS A 109 4.86 -11.67 -21.97
C LYS A 109 3.79 -10.59 -22.06
N GLN A 110 2.54 -11.03 -22.03
CA GLN A 110 1.42 -10.08 -21.96
C GLN A 110 1.40 -9.33 -20.62
N PRO A 111 0.94 -8.07 -20.59
CA PRO A 111 0.85 -7.26 -19.39
C PRO A 111 -0.40 -7.60 -18.55
N ASP A 112 -0.55 -8.88 -18.18
CA ASP A 112 -1.67 -9.43 -17.43
C ASP A 112 -1.20 -10.35 -16.28
N GLY A 113 -2.13 -10.91 -15.52
CA GLY A 113 -1.88 -11.99 -14.59
C GLY A 113 -0.88 -11.64 -13.49
N LEU A 114 -1.21 -10.66 -12.63
CA LEU A 114 -0.48 -10.44 -11.40
C LEU A 114 -0.82 -11.56 -10.41
N LYS A 115 0.22 -12.05 -9.72
CA LYS A 115 0.05 -12.99 -8.62
C LYS A 115 -0.01 -12.21 -7.30
N PRO A 116 -0.74 -12.73 -6.28
CA PRO A 116 -0.77 -12.11 -4.98
C PRO A 116 0.63 -12.07 -4.36
N LEU A 117 0.90 -10.99 -3.63
CA LEU A 117 2.13 -10.89 -2.86
C LEU A 117 2.00 -11.68 -1.57
N THR A 118 3.04 -12.41 -1.24
CA THR A 118 3.17 -13.16 0.01
C THR A 118 4.35 -12.66 0.81
N PHE A 119 4.19 -12.66 2.14
CA PHE A 119 5.17 -12.10 3.05
C PHE A 119 5.50 -13.07 4.17
N ASP A 120 6.76 -13.10 4.61
CA ASP A 120 7.21 -13.77 5.82
C ASP A 120 7.20 -12.75 6.96
N THR A 121 6.02 -12.55 7.55
CA THR A 121 5.84 -11.61 8.65
C THR A 121 5.08 -12.24 9.79
N THR A 122 5.46 -11.84 11.00
CA THR A 122 4.78 -12.22 12.24
C THR A 122 4.43 -10.95 13.02
N LEU A 123 3.37 -11.02 13.79
CA LEU A 123 3.04 -9.97 14.73
C LEU A 123 3.90 -10.11 15.99
N SER A 124 4.34 -8.98 16.54
CA SER A 124 4.85 -8.93 17.90
C SER A 124 3.78 -9.47 18.89
N GLU A 125 4.21 -10.00 20.01
CA GLU A 125 3.28 -10.54 20.99
C GLU A 125 2.29 -9.48 21.48
N SER A 126 2.76 -8.24 21.68
CA SER A 126 1.93 -7.10 22.07
C SER A 126 0.83 -6.78 21.07
N ASN A 127 1.10 -6.92 19.76
CA ASN A 127 0.14 -6.63 18.70
C ASN A 127 -0.77 -7.82 18.38
N ARG A 128 -0.30 -9.06 18.63
CA ARG A 128 -1.08 -10.27 18.43
C ARG A 128 -2.09 -10.52 19.54
N LYS A 129 -1.68 -10.32 20.81
CA LYS A 129 -2.48 -10.65 21.99
C LYS A 129 -3.88 -10.00 22.03
N PRO A 130 -4.07 -8.73 21.64
CA PRO A 130 -5.40 -8.12 21.63
C PRO A 130 -6.28 -8.55 20.45
N LEU A 131 -5.72 -9.24 19.45
CA LEU A 131 -6.49 -9.74 18.33
C LEU A 131 -7.17 -11.05 18.73
N CYS A 132 -8.48 -10.96 18.95
CA CYS A 132 -9.27 -12.12 19.33
C CYS A 132 -9.29 -13.21 18.27
N ASP A 133 -9.33 -14.45 18.73
CA ASP A 133 -9.66 -15.58 17.88
C ASP A 133 -11.16 -15.56 17.49
N PRO A 134 -11.54 -16.25 16.41
CA PRO A 134 -12.95 -16.38 16.00
C PRO A 134 -13.85 -16.75 17.20
N PRO A 135 -15.11 -16.27 17.24
CA PRO A 135 -15.96 -16.10 16.06
C PRO A 135 -16.14 -14.65 15.54
N LEU A 136 -15.37 -13.65 16.01
CA LEU A 136 -15.59 -12.29 15.57
C LEU A 136 -15.02 -12.06 14.17
N LYS A 137 -15.81 -11.40 13.31
CA LYS A 137 -15.31 -10.81 12.06
C LYS A 137 -14.39 -9.64 12.39
N ARG A 138 -13.31 -9.48 11.63
CA ARG A 138 -12.34 -8.40 11.87
C ARG A 138 -12.31 -7.41 10.74
N LEU A 139 -12.66 -6.16 11.05
CA LEU A 139 -12.48 -5.02 10.18
C LEU A 139 -11.21 -4.26 10.58
N MET A 140 -10.23 -4.26 9.68
CA MET A 140 -9.00 -3.49 9.82
C MET A 140 -9.20 -2.11 9.21
N ILE A 141 -8.95 -1.05 9.99
CA ILE A 141 -9.18 0.34 9.59
C ILE A 141 -7.86 1.10 9.58
N PHE A 142 -7.57 1.77 8.47
CA PHE A 142 -6.42 2.65 8.27
C PHE A 142 -6.88 4.10 8.13
N PRO A 143 -7.05 4.85 9.24
CA PRO A 143 -7.63 6.19 9.21
C PRO A 143 -6.70 7.24 8.61
N GLU A 144 -5.38 7.01 8.66
CA GLU A 144 -4.39 7.98 8.23
C GLU A 144 -4.09 7.92 6.74
N SER A 145 -3.75 9.06 6.16
CA SER A 145 -3.07 9.18 4.89
C SER A 145 -1.88 10.14 5.02
N ARG A 146 -0.92 10.09 4.11
CA ARG A 146 0.20 11.05 4.09
C ARG A 146 -0.27 12.48 3.83
N ARG A 147 -1.40 12.64 3.18
CA ARG A 147 -1.99 13.91 2.76
C ARG A 147 -3.35 14.02 3.43
N THR A 148 -3.51 15.05 4.27
CA THR A 148 -4.74 15.26 5.06
C THR A 148 -5.99 15.40 4.21
N GLU A 149 -5.89 15.97 3.00
CA GLU A 149 -7.02 16.06 2.07
C GLU A 149 -7.51 14.70 1.53
N LYS A 150 -6.77 13.62 1.81
CA LYS A 150 -7.16 12.24 1.51
C LYS A 150 -7.64 11.48 2.74
N GLU A 151 -7.75 12.12 3.88
CA GLU A 151 -8.26 11.51 5.11
C GLU A 151 -9.76 11.74 5.23
N TRP A 152 -10.51 10.66 5.30
CA TRP A 152 -11.94 10.74 5.58
C TRP A 152 -12.16 11.13 7.05
N PRO A 153 -12.96 12.17 7.36
CA PRO A 153 -13.01 12.72 8.71
C PRO A 153 -13.85 11.89 9.70
N PHE A 154 -14.66 10.94 9.24
CA PHE A 154 -15.67 10.30 10.08
C PHE A 154 -15.31 8.88 10.57
N PHE A 155 -14.03 8.50 10.59
CA PHE A 155 -13.60 7.19 11.11
C PHE A 155 -13.97 6.98 12.57
N GLN A 156 -13.94 8.03 13.40
CA GLN A 156 -14.33 7.99 14.81
C GLN A 156 -15.82 7.65 14.95
N GLU A 157 -16.65 8.39 14.24
CA GLU A 157 -18.12 8.24 14.25
C GLU A 157 -18.52 6.85 13.71
N LEU A 158 -17.94 6.44 12.57
CA LEU A 158 -18.17 5.11 12.00
C LEU A 158 -17.84 4.00 13.00
N THR A 159 -16.70 4.13 13.68
CA THR A 159 -16.26 3.12 14.65
C THR A 159 -17.25 3.00 15.81
N GLY A 160 -17.70 4.14 16.36
CA GLY A 160 -18.71 4.17 17.41
C GLY A 160 -20.04 3.53 16.97
N MET A 161 -20.50 3.85 15.76
CA MET A 161 -21.71 3.29 15.16
C MET A 161 -21.60 1.76 14.99
N LEU A 162 -20.52 1.27 14.40
CA LEU A 162 -20.32 -0.16 14.14
C LEU A 162 -20.20 -0.97 15.44
N LEU A 163 -19.54 -0.44 16.48
CA LEU A 163 -19.47 -1.09 17.78
C LEU A 163 -20.83 -1.27 18.45
N GLN A 164 -21.77 -0.34 18.21
CA GLN A 164 -23.13 -0.44 18.73
C GLN A 164 -24.00 -1.40 17.93
N GLN A 165 -23.89 -1.37 16.60
CA GLN A 165 -24.79 -2.09 15.69
C GLN A 165 -24.36 -3.53 15.40
N SER A 166 -23.06 -3.87 15.57
CA SER A 166 -22.50 -5.14 15.10
C SER A 166 -21.79 -5.89 16.24
N PRO A 167 -22.50 -6.66 17.09
CA PRO A 167 -21.93 -7.32 18.27
C PRO A 167 -20.82 -8.34 17.94
N ASN A 168 -20.84 -8.92 16.74
CA ASN A 168 -19.90 -9.95 16.31
C ASN A 168 -18.70 -9.37 15.50
N LEU A 169 -18.45 -8.07 15.61
CA LEU A 169 -17.39 -7.38 14.86
C LEU A 169 -16.30 -6.88 15.81
N GLN A 170 -15.05 -7.21 15.48
CA GLN A 170 -13.85 -6.61 16.06
C GLN A 170 -13.34 -5.52 15.11
N LEU A 171 -13.15 -4.31 15.61
CA LEU A 171 -12.59 -3.17 14.90
C LEU A 171 -11.16 -2.95 15.34
N VAL A 172 -10.23 -2.89 14.39
CA VAL A 172 -8.80 -2.70 14.66
C VAL A 172 -8.31 -1.47 13.90
N TRP A 173 -7.86 -0.46 14.63
CA TRP A 173 -7.21 0.70 14.04
C TRP A 173 -5.72 0.48 13.92
N VAL A 174 -5.17 0.81 12.75
CA VAL A 174 -3.73 0.76 12.45
C VAL A 174 -3.31 2.07 11.82
N GLY A 175 -2.20 2.63 12.27
CA GLY A 175 -1.66 3.90 11.79
C GLY A 175 -0.22 4.09 12.21
N THR A 176 0.46 5.07 11.60
CA THR A 176 1.86 5.40 11.91
C THR A 176 2.00 6.25 13.16
N SER A 177 0.98 7.06 13.44
CA SER A 177 0.92 7.93 14.62
C SER A 177 -0.15 7.45 15.61
N PRO A 178 0.03 7.64 16.92
CA PRO A 178 -1.00 7.32 17.89
C PRO A 178 -2.27 8.17 17.64
N ILE A 179 -3.40 7.51 17.46
CA ILE A 179 -4.71 8.14 17.30
C ILE A 179 -5.51 7.93 18.57
N GLN A 180 -5.95 9.01 19.22
CA GLN A 180 -6.78 8.92 20.41
C GLN A 180 -8.25 8.73 20.01
N PRO A 181 -8.91 7.65 20.46
CA PRO A 181 -10.34 7.46 20.25
C PRO A 181 -11.13 8.55 21.00
N THR A 182 -12.06 9.21 20.31
CA THR A 182 -12.96 10.22 20.90
C THR A 182 -14.39 9.71 21.03
N PHE A 183 -14.71 8.56 20.42
CA PHE A 183 -16.01 7.91 20.58
C PHE A 183 -16.07 7.17 21.94
N HIS A 184 -17.24 7.18 22.53
CA HIS A 184 -17.51 6.38 23.73
C HIS A 184 -18.08 5.02 23.31
N ALA A 185 -17.32 3.95 23.53
CA ALA A 185 -17.88 2.62 23.48
C ALA A 185 -18.92 2.49 24.61
N ALA A 186 -20.12 2.02 24.28
CA ALA A 186 -21.14 1.80 25.32
C ALA A 186 -20.61 0.80 26.37
N PRO A 187 -21.00 0.92 27.66
CA PRO A 187 -20.44 0.11 28.74
C PRO A 187 -20.55 -1.42 28.54
N HIS A 188 -21.49 -1.85 27.71
CA HIS A 188 -21.70 -3.27 27.37
C HIS A 188 -20.84 -3.77 26.19
N VAL A 189 -20.06 -2.90 25.55
CA VAL A 189 -19.14 -3.33 24.48
C VAL A 189 -17.95 -4.03 25.13
N GLN A 190 -17.74 -5.31 24.77
CA GLN A 190 -16.60 -6.08 25.25
C GLN A 190 -15.29 -5.38 24.91
N SER A 191 -14.38 -5.31 25.88
CA SER A 191 -13.11 -4.57 25.77
C SER A 191 -12.20 -5.03 24.62
N ASN A 192 -12.41 -6.25 24.10
CA ASN A 192 -11.66 -6.85 22.99
C ASN A 192 -12.24 -6.54 21.60
N ARG A 193 -13.42 -5.89 21.53
CA ARG A 193 -14.06 -5.57 20.24
C ARG A 193 -13.48 -4.35 19.54
N PHE A 194 -12.80 -3.48 20.28
CA PHE A 194 -12.04 -2.37 19.71
C PHE A 194 -10.58 -2.49 20.12
N VAL A 195 -9.70 -2.54 19.14
CA VAL A 195 -8.24 -2.60 19.34
C VAL A 195 -7.59 -1.43 18.61
N ASN A 196 -6.84 -0.63 19.34
CA ASN A 196 -6.09 0.49 18.78
C ASN A 196 -4.60 0.15 18.71
N LEU A 197 -4.10 -0.14 17.53
CA LEU A 197 -2.70 -0.41 17.24
C LEU A 197 -2.00 0.79 16.56
N SER A 198 -2.67 1.95 16.45
CA SER A 198 -2.07 3.13 15.85
C SER A 198 -0.83 3.59 16.64
N GLY A 199 0.26 3.86 15.93
CA GLY A 199 1.54 4.24 16.52
C GLY A 199 2.35 3.12 17.17
N SER A 200 1.83 1.89 17.19
CA SER A 200 2.49 0.74 17.84
C SER A 200 2.93 -0.37 16.89
N THR A 201 2.69 -0.20 15.59
CA THR A 201 2.98 -1.22 14.56
C THR A 201 4.13 -0.80 13.64
N GLY A 202 5.06 -1.73 13.40
CA GLY A 202 6.05 -1.58 12.36
C GLY A 202 5.47 -1.82 10.95
N ILE A 203 6.08 -1.24 9.94
CA ILE A 203 5.64 -1.43 8.55
C ILE A 203 5.74 -2.89 8.11
N GLU A 204 6.66 -3.65 8.66
CA GLU A 204 6.86 -5.08 8.44
C GLU A 204 5.73 -5.94 9.01
N GLU A 205 4.99 -5.45 10.00
CA GLU A 205 3.85 -6.16 10.60
C GLU A 205 2.56 -5.99 9.77
N LEU A 206 2.50 -4.97 8.90
CA LEU A 206 1.29 -4.68 8.12
C LEU A 206 0.77 -5.87 7.30
N PRO A 207 1.60 -6.71 6.65
CA PRO A 207 1.07 -7.87 5.93
C PRO A 207 0.41 -8.89 6.86
N ALA A 208 0.96 -9.13 8.05
CA ALA A 208 0.38 -10.04 9.02
C ALA A 208 -0.95 -9.51 9.58
N LEU A 209 -1.03 -8.20 9.87
CA LEU A 209 -2.26 -7.53 10.28
C LEU A 209 -3.33 -7.62 9.20
N ILE A 210 -3.03 -7.17 7.98
CA ILE A 210 -3.93 -7.24 6.83
C ILE A 210 -4.34 -8.69 6.56
N GLY A 211 -3.40 -9.64 6.64
CA GLY A 211 -3.66 -11.07 6.50
C GLY A 211 -4.68 -11.59 7.49
N SER A 212 -4.71 -11.06 8.73
CA SER A 212 -5.63 -11.43 9.80
C SER A 212 -7.04 -10.80 9.66
N ALA A 213 -7.24 -9.82 8.78
CA ALA A 213 -8.52 -9.16 8.60
C ALA A 213 -9.47 -9.96 7.70
N ASP A 214 -10.76 -9.87 7.95
CA ASP A 214 -11.81 -10.29 7.01
C ASP A 214 -12.07 -9.21 5.96
N LEU A 215 -12.00 -7.94 6.38
CA LEU A 215 -12.19 -6.78 5.51
C LEU A 215 -11.24 -5.65 5.93
N VAL A 216 -10.77 -4.89 4.96
CA VAL A 216 -9.96 -3.68 5.17
C VAL A 216 -10.75 -2.44 4.77
N LEU A 217 -10.71 -1.39 5.59
CA LEU A 217 -11.17 -0.05 5.24
C LEU A 217 -9.97 0.90 5.25
N ALA A 218 -9.75 1.60 4.15
CA ALA A 218 -8.62 2.52 4.03
C ALA A 218 -8.95 3.72 3.14
N ASN A 219 -8.28 4.83 3.39
CA ASN A 219 -8.18 5.93 2.44
C ASN A 219 -7.34 5.52 1.20
N ASP A 220 -7.26 6.37 0.18
CA ASP A 220 -6.26 6.26 -0.90
C ASP A 220 -4.83 6.38 -0.30
N SER A 221 -4.30 5.25 0.12
CA SER A 221 -3.04 5.15 0.87
C SER A 221 -2.33 3.81 0.64
N GLY A 222 -1.09 3.69 1.15
CA GLY A 222 -0.27 2.48 1.01
C GLY A 222 -0.93 1.18 1.48
N PRO A 223 -1.56 1.14 2.67
CA PRO A 223 -2.26 -0.05 3.17
C PRO A 223 -3.35 -0.58 2.24
N MET A 224 -4.10 0.30 1.56
CA MET A 224 -5.09 -0.08 0.55
C MET A 224 -4.46 -0.91 -0.57
N HIS A 225 -3.33 -0.42 -1.12
CA HIS A 225 -2.61 -1.13 -2.18
C HIS A 225 -2.01 -2.45 -1.70
N LEU A 226 -1.53 -2.48 -0.46
CA LEU A 226 -0.98 -3.69 0.14
C LEU A 226 -2.07 -4.76 0.32
N ALA A 227 -3.25 -4.36 0.83
CA ALA A 227 -4.41 -5.25 0.95
C ALA A 227 -4.82 -5.83 -0.40
N ALA A 228 -4.95 -4.99 -1.43
CA ALA A 228 -5.28 -5.42 -2.78
C ALA A 228 -4.22 -6.36 -3.38
N ALA A 229 -2.92 -6.06 -3.16
CA ALA A 229 -1.82 -6.90 -3.62
C ALA A 229 -1.74 -8.26 -2.92
N MET A 230 -2.31 -8.39 -1.72
CA MET A 230 -2.45 -9.64 -0.97
C MET A 230 -3.80 -10.34 -1.22
N GLU A 231 -4.61 -9.84 -2.15
CA GLU A 231 -5.97 -10.32 -2.44
C GLU A 231 -6.91 -10.28 -1.22
N LYS A 232 -6.64 -9.39 -0.26
CA LYS A 232 -7.57 -9.11 0.83
C LYS A 232 -8.63 -8.12 0.35
N GLU A 233 -9.88 -8.38 0.70
CA GLU A 233 -10.97 -7.49 0.37
C GLU A 233 -10.79 -6.13 1.04
N VAL A 234 -10.85 -5.05 0.25
CA VAL A 234 -10.66 -3.70 0.74
C VAL A 234 -11.72 -2.75 0.23
N VAL A 235 -12.36 -2.03 1.13
CA VAL A 235 -13.16 -0.84 0.82
C VAL A 235 -12.26 0.38 0.87
N ALA A 236 -12.18 1.11 -0.23
CA ALA A 236 -11.28 2.25 -0.39
C ALA A 236 -12.05 3.56 -0.53
N LEU A 237 -11.67 4.57 0.25
CA LEU A 237 -12.30 5.89 0.25
C LEU A 237 -11.45 6.86 -0.59
N PHE A 238 -12.07 7.39 -1.64
CA PHE A 238 -11.42 8.31 -2.57
C PHE A 238 -12.08 9.69 -2.54
N GLY A 239 -11.25 10.71 -2.37
CA GLY A 239 -11.63 12.13 -2.48
C GLY A 239 -11.03 12.73 -3.76
N PRO A 240 -9.98 13.57 -3.65
CA PRO A 240 -9.47 14.40 -4.75
C PRO A 240 -8.71 13.63 -5.82
N THR A 241 -8.44 12.34 -5.64
CA THR A 241 -7.64 11.52 -6.57
C THR A 241 -8.50 10.63 -7.45
N ASN A 242 -8.01 10.32 -8.65
CA ASN A 242 -8.72 9.48 -9.60
C ASN A 242 -8.55 7.98 -9.26
N PRO A 243 -9.61 7.28 -8.85
CA PRO A 243 -9.52 5.86 -8.51
C PRO A 243 -9.18 4.97 -9.71
N ASN A 244 -9.47 5.39 -10.95
CA ASN A 244 -9.09 4.63 -12.14
C ASN A 244 -7.56 4.56 -12.32
N GLN A 245 -6.82 5.53 -11.80
CA GLN A 245 -5.36 5.56 -11.84
C GLN A 245 -4.70 4.96 -10.60
N TYR A 246 -5.35 5.10 -9.44
CA TYR A 246 -4.75 4.79 -8.14
C TYR A 246 -5.62 3.90 -7.25
N GLY A 247 -6.71 3.33 -7.75
CA GLY A 247 -7.59 2.45 -6.98
C GLY A 247 -6.95 1.11 -6.61
N PRO A 248 -7.59 0.33 -5.74
CA PRO A 248 -7.12 -1.00 -5.38
C PRO A 248 -7.25 -1.92 -6.60
N TRP A 249 -6.12 -2.45 -7.07
CA TRP A 249 -6.07 -3.27 -8.26
C TRP A 249 -6.96 -4.52 -8.14
N GLY A 250 -7.80 -4.74 -9.14
CA GLY A 250 -8.75 -5.85 -9.15
C GLY A 250 -10.01 -5.64 -8.29
N GLN A 251 -10.09 -4.55 -7.53
CA GLN A 251 -11.19 -4.30 -6.57
C GLN A 251 -11.84 -2.92 -6.75
N PHE A 252 -11.89 -2.41 -7.97
CA PHE A 252 -12.48 -1.09 -8.26
C PHE A 252 -13.96 -0.97 -7.86
N HIS A 253 -14.68 -2.09 -7.82
CA HIS A 253 -16.06 -2.15 -7.37
C HIS A 253 -16.25 -1.89 -5.87
N ASN A 254 -15.16 -1.90 -5.11
CA ASN A 254 -15.13 -1.62 -3.67
C ASN A 254 -14.68 -0.17 -3.36
N VAL A 255 -14.60 0.68 -4.36
CA VAL A 255 -14.21 2.08 -4.19
C VAL A 255 -15.43 2.94 -3.96
N LEU A 256 -15.41 3.71 -2.88
CA LEU A 256 -16.36 4.78 -2.61
C LEU A 256 -15.70 6.11 -2.94
N THR A 257 -16.22 6.79 -3.96
CA THR A 257 -15.72 8.11 -4.38
C THR A 257 -16.61 9.19 -3.80
N ALA A 258 -15.99 10.13 -3.11
CA ALA A 258 -16.70 11.26 -2.54
C ALA A 258 -17.20 12.24 -3.63
N PRO A 259 -18.42 12.78 -3.50
CA PRO A 259 -18.91 13.82 -4.40
C PRO A 259 -17.94 15.02 -4.45
N ASP A 260 -17.69 15.53 -5.65
CA ASP A 260 -16.80 16.67 -5.92
C ASP A 260 -15.37 16.49 -5.36
N GLY A 261 -14.97 15.27 -5.05
CA GLY A 261 -13.67 14.97 -4.45
C GLY A 261 -13.55 15.36 -2.96
N ASP A 262 -14.62 15.76 -2.32
CA ASP A 262 -14.66 16.16 -0.92
C ASP A 262 -15.10 14.99 -0.02
N LEU A 263 -14.14 14.42 0.71
CA LEU A 263 -14.39 13.28 1.60
C LEU A 263 -15.41 13.58 2.72
N ALA A 264 -15.61 14.83 3.10
CA ALA A 264 -16.62 15.19 4.08
C ALA A 264 -18.07 15.01 3.57
N LYS A 265 -18.26 14.84 2.25
CA LYS A 265 -19.57 14.54 1.65
C LYS A 265 -19.89 13.03 1.59
N LEU A 266 -18.96 12.18 1.96
CA LEU A 266 -19.16 10.73 2.07
C LEU A 266 -19.61 10.41 3.49
N THR A 267 -20.86 10.00 3.66
CA THR A 267 -21.46 9.84 5.00
C THR A 267 -21.07 8.52 5.67
N THR A 268 -21.15 8.49 7.01
CA THR A 268 -20.93 7.26 7.80
C THR A 268 -21.91 6.16 7.46
N GLU A 269 -23.16 6.48 7.13
CA GLU A 269 -24.18 5.51 6.72
C GLU A 269 -23.83 4.84 5.38
N GLN A 270 -23.33 5.62 4.41
CA GLN A 270 -22.92 5.09 3.11
C GLN A 270 -21.76 4.12 3.26
N VAL A 271 -20.74 4.52 4.01
CA VAL A 271 -19.55 3.67 4.27
C VAL A 271 -19.96 2.44 5.10
N GLY A 272 -20.71 2.63 6.18
CA GLY A 272 -21.18 1.56 7.06
C GLY A 272 -22.02 0.53 6.32
N LYS A 273 -22.98 0.98 5.48
CA LYS A 273 -23.79 0.09 4.64
C LYS A 273 -22.92 -0.78 3.71
N THR A 274 -21.93 -0.17 3.06
CA THR A 274 -21.01 -0.90 2.17
C THR A 274 -20.21 -1.96 2.95
N LEU A 275 -19.70 -1.62 4.12
CA LEU A 275 -18.95 -2.55 4.96
C LEU A 275 -19.81 -3.72 5.42
N MET A 276 -21.03 -3.44 5.89
CA MET A 276 -21.94 -4.48 6.39
C MET A 276 -22.46 -5.43 5.31
N GLN A 277 -22.43 -5.04 4.04
CA GLN A 277 -22.75 -5.93 2.92
C GLN A 277 -21.62 -6.93 2.61
N LYS A 278 -20.40 -6.67 3.11
CA LYS A 278 -19.19 -7.45 2.84
C LYS A 278 -18.73 -8.28 4.04
N LEU A 279 -19.16 -7.89 5.21
CA LEU A 279 -18.94 -8.60 6.46
C LEU A 279 -20.07 -9.60 6.76
#